data_ced595080254d1ad037a11d42de853d3
#
_entry.id   ced595080254d1ad037a11d42de853d3
#
_cell.length_a   1.000
_cell.length_b   1.000
_cell.length_c   1.000
_cell.angle_alpha   90.00
_cell.angle_beta   90.00
_cell.angle_gamma   90.00
#
_symmetry.space_group_name_H-M   'P 1'
#
loop_
_entity.id
_entity.type
_entity.pdbx_description
1 polymer ?
#
loop_
_entity_poly.entity_id
_entity_poly.type
_entity_poly.pdbx_seq_one_letter_code
_entity_poly.pdbx_strand_id
1 'polypeptide(L)'
;MKRKRLAISSIALAALIFFSLFAVASSPAVSGQESGTTAPLATNPVGATMAGTGPAASSSFATRETEIFAVDPSGGVWNTSIAPSGNGTWTPLGGVSTASPAAVSWNASYPRIDVFVRGTNGSVYQKYWSGSAWSKWGSLGGKLASGTGPAVSSWSAGRLDVFVQGTDSQLWHKWWNGASWSGWESLGGKLTASPAATSPSIGVIDVFARGSDGGVWQKSYNKGWSSWKSLGGQVAVGTGPAVSQDLWLFVQGTDHQLLRTGVGVGSAKSTGWSILGGRPSEALSTSSPGAVVLSTGQTLVCVSSTSGNVWFSADSLANWKDWGSAADPPVVIHRPELSQGIANDGTYNYGMSTTALYKYDSNWNLITTNGNAATRCGGNHIGSGGTYNGVLYVLCTENAPAPELAHVGLFRTSDLSFIKMVNLATVAGSPPTADQMNIGGVGVNPDAGLLLGLSFGPYGGAALTNASVFTFNLTTFAYEGSFQASDNPTIANQGISYYGGHYYYAYDNPGGVAIMNTDGSNATQIISASKMMAGGGTDEIEGLSVTNSNVYVLRGGYLYMFPFQAA
;
A
#
# COMPACT_ATOMS: atom_id res chain seq x y z
N MET A 1 -33.76 -63.99 16.87
CA MET A 1 -34.20 -64.16 15.48
C MET A 1 -35.30 -63.19 15.15
N LYS A 2 -35.31 -62.62 14.00
CA LYS A 2 -36.19 -61.61 13.37
C LYS A 2 -35.73 -60.14 13.55
N ARG A 3 -35.03 -59.66 12.51
CA ARG A 3 -34.74 -58.26 12.21
C ARG A 3 -36.04 -57.54 11.84
N LYS A 4 -36.32 -56.38 12.46
CA LYS A 4 -37.29 -55.41 11.95
C LYS A 4 -36.53 -54.22 11.39
N ARG A 5 -36.71 -53.96 10.11
CA ARG A 5 -36.30 -52.74 9.42
C ARG A 5 -37.32 -51.63 9.79
N LEU A 6 -36.84 -50.47 10.25
CA LEU A 6 -37.64 -49.24 10.33
C LEU A 6 -37.36 -48.39 9.09
N ALA A 7 -38.42 -48.04 8.39
CA ALA A 7 -38.41 -47.10 7.29
C ALA A 7 -38.37 -45.66 7.86
N ILE A 8 -37.48 -44.83 7.30
CA ILE A 8 -37.43 -43.39 7.62
C ILE A 8 -38.22 -42.68 6.54
N SER A 9 -39.32 -42.07 6.97
CA SER A 9 -40.18 -41.19 6.19
C SER A 9 -39.55 -39.81 6.06
N SER A 10 -39.42 -39.31 4.83
CA SER A 10 -38.94 -37.95 4.53
C SER A 10 -40.06 -36.95 4.80
N ILE A 11 -39.82 -36.01 5.72
CA ILE A 11 -40.67 -34.83 5.90
C ILE A 11 -39.92 -33.64 5.29
N ALA A 12 -40.48 -33.11 4.19
CA ALA A 12 -40.06 -31.87 3.60
C ALA A 12 -40.52 -30.69 4.48
N LEU A 13 -39.58 -29.87 4.96
CA LEU A 13 -39.87 -28.64 5.70
C LEU A 13 -39.79 -27.46 4.72
N ALA A 14 -40.95 -26.92 4.32
CA ALA A 14 -41.05 -25.69 3.56
C ALA A 14 -40.78 -24.50 4.49
N ALA A 15 -39.70 -23.75 4.22
CA ALA A 15 -39.42 -22.50 4.91
C ALA A 15 -40.26 -21.37 4.28
N LEU A 16 -41.23 -20.85 5.02
CA LEU A 16 -41.93 -19.61 4.69
C LEU A 16 -41.02 -18.42 5.00
N ILE A 17 -40.64 -17.69 3.94
CA ILE A 17 -39.95 -16.39 4.08
C ILE A 17 -41.01 -15.32 4.34
N PHE A 18 -41.09 -14.82 5.57
CA PHE A 18 -41.81 -13.59 5.88
C PHE A 18 -40.96 -12.37 5.54
N PHE A 19 -41.33 -11.66 4.48
CA PHE A 19 -40.88 -10.29 4.24
C PHE A 19 -41.66 -9.36 5.15
N SER A 20 -41.06 -8.90 6.23
CA SER A 20 -41.59 -7.77 6.98
C SER A 20 -41.05 -6.48 6.36
N LEU A 21 -41.93 -5.70 5.72
CA LEU A 21 -41.67 -4.32 5.32
C LEU A 21 -41.58 -3.49 6.63
N PHE A 22 -40.38 -3.07 6.99
CA PHE A 22 -40.20 -1.98 7.95
C PHE A 22 -40.24 -0.66 7.20
N ALA A 23 -41.29 0.14 7.46
CA ALA A 23 -41.33 1.54 7.05
C ALA A 23 -40.23 2.31 7.80
N VAL A 24 -39.27 2.80 7.08
CA VAL A 24 -38.25 3.70 7.61
C VAL A 24 -38.87 5.09 7.72
N ALA A 25 -39.06 5.55 8.95
CA ALA A 25 -39.45 6.92 9.24
C ALA A 25 -38.31 7.85 8.71
N SER A 26 -38.67 8.74 7.78
CA SER A 26 -37.77 9.74 7.25
C SER A 26 -37.48 10.82 8.29
N SER A 27 -36.26 10.87 8.79
CA SER A 27 -35.75 12.05 9.50
C SER A 27 -35.48 13.19 8.50
N PRO A 28 -35.69 14.46 8.87
CA PRO A 28 -35.55 15.56 7.94
C PRO A 28 -34.13 15.69 7.42
N ALA A 29 -34.01 15.84 6.10
CA ALA A 29 -32.77 16.09 5.42
C ALA A 29 -32.23 17.46 5.83
N VAL A 30 -31.00 17.49 6.35
CA VAL A 30 -30.20 18.72 6.43
C VAL A 30 -29.74 19.03 5.01
N SER A 31 -30.27 20.10 4.44
CA SER A 31 -29.86 20.62 3.14
C SER A 31 -28.44 21.20 3.23
N GLY A 32 -27.44 20.37 2.97
CA GLY A 32 -26.12 20.82 2.58
C GLY A 32 -26.10 20.86 1.05
N GLN A 33 -25.99 22.04 0.48
CA GLN A 33 -25.96 22.31 -0.95
C GLN A 33 -24.73 21.62 -1.57
N GLU A 34 -24.97 20.55 -2.33
CA GLU A 34 -23.96 20.03 -3.26
C GLU A 34 -23.92 20.98 -4.46
N SER A 35 -22.97 21.91 -4.45
CA SER A 35 -22.61 22.63 -5.67
C SER A 35 -21.86 21.64 -6.56
N GLY A 36 -22.52 21.21 -7.65
CA GLY A 36 -21.92 20.42 -8.69
C GLY A 36 -20.86 21.21 -9.43
N THR A 37 -19.65 21.20 -8.94
CA THR A 37 -18.45 21.45 -9.72
C THR A 37 -17.75 20.12 -9.88
N THR A 38 -17.59 19.65 -11.11
CA THR A 38 -16.68 18.57 -11.47
C THR A 38 -15.29 18.98 -10.99
N ALA A 39 -14.90 18.48 -9.81
CA ALA A 39 -13.54 18.65 -9.33
C ALA A 39 -12.59 17.94 -10.31
N PRO A 40 -11.45 18.55 -10.67
CA PRO A 40 -10.41 17.85 -11.40
C PRO A 40 -10.03 16.58 -10.64
N LEU A 41 -9.77 15.49 -11.36
CA LEU A 41 -9.25 14.25 -10.82
C LEU A 41 -8.09 14.58 -9.86
N ALA A 42 -8.32 14.35 -8.58
CA ALA A 42 -7.40 14.76 -7.52
C ALA A 42 -6.12 13.95 -7.64
N THR A 43 -5.06 14.61 -8.04
CA THR A 43 -3.69 14.19 -7.74
C THR A 43 -3.59 13.96 -6.23
N ASN A 44 -3.12 12.79 -5.83
CA ASN A 44 -2.96 12.27 -4.48
C ASN A 44 -3.07 13.35 -3.36
N PRO A 45 -4.21 13.46 -2.66
CA PRO A 45 -4.53 14.65 -1.87
C PRO A 45 -3.94 14.62 -0.46
N VAL A 46 -3.33 13.51 -0.05
CA VAL A 46 -2.68 13.40 1.25
C VAL A 46 -1.18 13.68 1.12
N GLY A 47 -0.84 14.71 0.36
CA GLY A 47 0.50 15.34 0.42
C GLY A 47 0.75 16.07 1.73
N ALA A 48 -0.27 16.20 2.58
CA ALA A 48 -0.18 16.63 3.96
C ALA A 48 -1.42 16.19 4.73
N THR A 49 -1.27 15.73 5.97
CA THR A 49 -2.39 15.59 6.91
C THR A 49 -2.73 16.95 7.54
N MET A 50 -3.97 17.11 7.99
CA MET A 50 -4.34 18.29 8.78
C MET A 50 -3.43 18.39 10.01
N ALA A 51 -2.88 19.56 10.26
CA ALA A 51 -2.03 19.82 11.42
C ALA A 51 -2.72 19.39 12.73
N GLY A 52 -1.99 18.66 13.57
CA GLY A 52 -2.52 18.13 14.83
C GLY A 52 -3.38 16.87 14.70
N THR A 53 -3.57 16.33 13.49
CA THR A 53 -4.26 15.05 13.30
C THR A 53 -3.29 13.92 13.01
N GLY A 54 -3.53 12.76 13.64
CA GLY A 54 -2.84 11.50 13.34
C GLY A 54 -3.70 10.59 12.48
N PRO A 55 -3.09 9.60 11.82
CA PRO A 55 -3.80 8.59 11.08
C PRO A 55 -4.48 7.57 12.00
N ALA A 56 -5.53 6.91 11.51
CA ALA A 56 -6.11 5.72 12.13
C ALA A 56 -5.88 4.50 11.24
N ALA A 57 -5.81 3.33 11.85
CA ALA A 57 -5.65 2.08 11.16
C ALA A 57 -6.68 1.04 11.63
N SER A 58 -7.14 0.20 10.71
CA SER A 58 -8.03 -0.92 11.01
C SER A 58 -7.66 -2.11 10.13
N SER A 59 -7.44 -3.29 10.73
CA SER A 59 -7.09 -4.52 10.00
C SER A 59 -8.29 -5.47 9.93
N SER A 60 -8.56 -6.02 8.74
CA SER A 60 -9.57 -7.04 8.51
C SER A 60 -8.92 -8.42 8.40
N PHE A 61 -9.22 -9.31 9.32
CA PHE A 61 -8.75 -10.70 9.25
C PHE A 61 -9.36 -11.47 8.06
N ALA A 62 -10.52 -11.06 7.58
CA ALA A 62 -11.22 -11.75 6.50
C ALA A 62 -10.58 -11.48 5.13
N THR A 63 -10.18 -10.25 4.84
CA THR A 63 -9.55 -9.85 3.56
C THR A 63 -8.03 -9.80 3.62
N ARG A 64 -7.43 -9.89 4.82
CA ARG A 64 -6.00 -9.65 5.08
C ARG A 64 -5.53 -8.23 4.70
N GLU A 65 -6.44 -7.32 4.52
CA GLU A 65 -6.16 -5.93 4.20
C GLU A 65 -6.18 -5.09 5.47
N THR A 66 -5.37 -4.07 5.49
CA THR A 66 -5.34 -3.06 6.55
C THR A 66 -5.68 -1.73 5.94
N GLU A 67 -6.76 -1.12 6.43
CA GLU A 67 -7.17 0.21 5.99
C GLU A 67 -6.55 1.27 6.88
N ILE A 68 -6.03 2.31 6.24
CA ILE A 68 -5.51 3.52 6.89
C ILE A 68 -6.42 4.68 6.54
N PHE A 69 -6.71 5.50 7.53
CA PHE A 69 -7.55 6.67 7.39
C PHE A 69 -6.78 7.92 7.81
N ALA A 70 -6.92 8.99 7.04
CA ALA A 70 -6.27 10.27 7.33
C ALA A 70 -7.21 11.43 7.00
N VAL A 71 -6.87 12.61 7.51
CA VAL A 71 -7.60 13.86 7.25
C VAL A 71 -6.65 14.82 6.56
N ASP A 72 -7.03 15.32 5.39
CA ASP A 72 -6.25 16.29 4.63
C ASP A 72 -6.33 17.72 5.24
N PRO A 73 -5.52 18.68 4.81
CA PRO A 73 -5.53 20.03 5.37
C PRO A 73 -6.85 20.77 5.26
N SER A 74 -7.73 20.39 4.32
CA SER A 74 -9.09 20.95 4.17
C SER A 74 -10.11 20.29 5.11
N GLY A 75 -9.72 19.24 5.81
CA GLY A 75 -10.59 18.42 6.65
C GLY A 75 -11.22 17.23 5.91
N GLY A 76 -10.93 17.03 4.65
CA GLY A 76 -11.41 15.88 3.88
C GLY A 76 -10.94 14.55 4.47
N VAL A 77 -11.83 13.57 4.56
CA VAL A 77 -11.52 12.23 5.11
C VAL A 77 -11.17 11.29 3.97
N TRP A 78 -10.04 10.61 4.07
CA TRP A 78 -9.47 9.73 3.06
C TRP A 78 -9.15 8.37 3.63
N ASN A 79 -9.19 7.33 2.79
CA ASN A 79 -8.66 6.02 3.13
C ASN A 79 -7.75 5.47 2.04
N THR A 80 -6.88 4.56 2.44
CA THR A 80 -6.07 3.70 1.58
C THR A 80 -5.94 2.34 2.22
N SER A 81 -5.70 1.29 1.41
CA SER A 81 -5.48 -0.06 1.93
C SER A 81 -4.02 -0.47 1.87
N ILE A 82 -3.61 -1.31 2.83
CA ILE A 82 -2.38 -2.11 2.76
C ILE A 82 -2.81 -3.55 2.50
N ALA A 83 -2.54 -4.03 1.31
CA ALA A 83 -2.66 -5.44 0.99
C ALA A 83 -1.27 -6.11 1.00
N PRO A 84 -1.18 -7.44 1.11
CA PRO A 84 0.07 -8.17 0.89
C PRO A 84 0.69 -7.91 -0.49
N SER A 85 -0.12 -7.48 -1.46
CA SER A 85 0.28 -7.13 -2.83
C SER A 85 0.85 -5.72 -2.98
N GLY A 86 0.79 -4.87 -1.95
CA GLY A 86 1.26 -3.48 -1.99
C GLY A 86 0.30 -2.48 -1.36
N ASN A 87 0.66 -1.19 -1.45
CA ASN A 87 -0.14 -0.09 -0.90
C ASN A 87 -1.18 0.36 -1.93
N GLY A 88 -2.43 0.54 -1.49
CA GLY A 88 -3.50 1.11 -2.30
C GLY A 88 -3.33 2.61 -2.55
N THR A 89 -4.14 3.14 -3.46
CA THR A 89 -4.26 4.58 -3.68
C THR A 89 -5.18 5.21 -2.63
N TRP A 90 -4.91 6.48 -2.29
CA TRP A 90 -5.81 7.22 -1.42
C TRP A 90 -7.12 7.55 -2.13
N THR A 91 -8.24 7.18 -1.51
CA THR A 91 -9.60 7.46 -2.00
C THR A 91 -10.36 8.36 -1.03
N PRO A 92 -11.10 9.36 -1.53
CA PRO A 92 -11.88 10.23 -0.68
C PRO A 92 -13.12 9.50 -0.15
N LEU A 93 -13.33 9.55 1.17
CA LEU A 93 -14.57 9.08 1.79
C LEU A 93 -15.67 10.16 1.81
N GLY A 94 -15.32 11.37 1.41
CA GLY A 94 -16.16 12.56 1.58
C GLY A 94 -16.34 12.93 3.06
N GLY A 95 -17.07 14.00 3.32
CA GLY A 95 -17.25 14.54 4.67
C GLY A 95 -16.06 15.38 5.12
N VAL A 96 -16.21 16.06 6.26
CA VAL A 96 -15.20 16.93 6.85
C VAL A 96 -14.99 16.55 8.31
N SER A 97 -13.73 16.30 8.68
CA SER A 97 -13.29 16.08 10.06
C SER A 97 -12.47 17.26 10.57
N THR A 98 -12.57 17.54 11.85
CA THR A 98 -11.78 18.58 12.56
C THR A 98 -10.80 17.98 13.56
N ALA A 99 -10.56 16.66 13.50
CA ALA A 99 -9.66 15.94 14.38
C ALA A 99 -9.28 14.57 13.74
N SER A 100 -8.35 13.86 14.37
CA SER A 100 -7.97 12.50 13.97
C SER A 100 -9.19 11.59 13.83
N PRO A 101 -9.27 10.75 12.79
CA PRO A 101 -10.30 9.72 12.68
C PRO A 101 -10.05 8.58 13.68
N ALA A 102 -11.02 7.70 13.81
CA ALA A 102 -10.85 6.39 14.44
C ALA A 102 -11.53 5.32 13.58
N ALA A 103 -10.96 4.12 13.54
CA ALA A 103 -11.50 3.04 12.74
C ALA A 103 -11.41 1.70 13.46
N VAL A 104 -12.35 0.81 13.17
CA VAL A 104 -12.37 -0.55 13.67
C VAL A 104 -12.98 -1.48 12.62
N SER A 105 -12.39 -2.66 12.45
CA SER A 105 -13.00 -3.77 11.72
C SER A 105 -13.49 -4.83 12.68
N TRP A 106 -14.55 -5.51 12.32
CA TRP A 106 -15.08 -6.62 13.08
C TRP A 106 -15.61 -7.71 12.13
N ASN A 107 -15.40 -8.96 12.54
CA ASN A 107 -15.73 -10.11 11.73
C ASN A 107 -17.24 -10.35 11.79
N ALA A 108 -17.92 -9.96 10.73
CA ALA A 108 -19.29 -10.36 10.40
C ALA A 108 -19.23 -11.38 9.25
N SER A 109 -20.36 -11.81 8.75
CA SER A 109 -20.47 -12.67 7.54
C SER A 109 -19.81 -12.04 6.29
N TYR A 110 -19.41 -10.79 6.36
CA TYR A 110 -18.66 -9.99 5.39
C TYR A 110 -17.72 -9.01 6.13
N PRO A 111 -16.60 -8.62 5.54
CA PRO A 111 -15.68 -7.63 6.14
C PRO A 111 -16.42 -6.32 6.35
N ARG A 112 -16.52 -5.88 7.59
CA ARG A 112 -17.09 -4.57 7.94
C ARG A 112 -16.03 -3.71 8.59
N ILE A 113 -15.93 -2.46 8.15
CA ILE A 113 -15.08 -1.43 8.71
C ILE A 113 -15.95 -0.25 9.07
N ASP A 114 -15.84 0.23 10.29
CA ASP A 114 -16.53 1.41 10.78
C ASP A 114 -15.51 2.52 11.05
N VAL A 115 -15.75 3.71 10.51
CA VAL A 115 -14.91 4.91 10.64
C VAL A 115 -15.69 5.99 11.36
N PHE A 116 -15.05 6.63 12.32
CA PHE A 116 -15.64 7.68 13.15
C PHE A 116 -14.79 8.94 13.07
N VAL A 117 -15.45 10.09 12.97
CA VAL A 117 -14.81 11.40 12.89
C VAL A 117 -15.54 12.42 13.76
N ARG A 118 -14.82 13.51 14.10
CA ARG A 118 -15.42 14.70 14.69
C ARG A 118 -15.79 15.66 13.56
N GLY A 119 -17.08 15.89 13.37
CA GLY A 119 -17.57 16.88 12.40
C GLY A 119 -17.34 18.33 12.85
N THR A 120 -17.57 19.28 11.95
CA THR A 120 -17.40 20.72 12.17
C THR A 120 -18.29 21.28 13.29
N ASN A 121 -19.43 20.64 13.58
CA ASN A 121 -20.33 20.97 14.68
C ASN A 121 -19.90 20.35 16.03
N GLY A 122 -18.77 19.64 16.08
CA GLY A 122 -18.24 18.98 17.26
C GLY A 122 -18.91 17.64 17.59
N SER A 123 -19.82 17.13 16.76
CA SER A 123 -20.48 15.83 16.96
C SER A 123 -19.67 14.69 16.35
N VAL A 124 -19.91 13.47 16.84
CA VAL A 124 -19.38 12.24 16.21
C VAL A 124 -20.20 11.89 14.99
N TYR A 125 -19.53 11.56 13.91
CA TYR A 125 -20.12 10.98 12.71
C TYR A 125 -19.49 9.61 12.43
N GLN A 126 -20.30 8.70 11.91
CA GLN A 126 -19.93 7.34 11.52
C GLN A 126 -20.15 7.14 10.03
N LYS A 127 -19.24 6.44 9.40
CA LYS A 127 -19.40 5.86 8.06
C LYS A 127 -18.88 4.43 8.12
N TYR A 128 -19.52 3.51 7.38
CA TYR A 128 -19.07 2.13 7.39
C TYR A 128 -19.02 1.51 6.00
N TRP A 129 -18.09 0.60 5.82
CA TRP A 129 -18.00 -0.31 4.69
C TRP A 129 -18.88 -1.53 4.93
N SER A 130 -19.76 -1.88 4.00
CA SER A 130 -20.70 -3.00 4.11
C SER A 130 -20.20 -4.31 3.51
N GLY A 131 -18.96 -4.36 3.04
CA GLY A 131 -18.40 -5.45 2.23
C GLY A 131 -18.49 -5.18 0.72
N SER A 132 -19.29 -4.18 0.30
CA SER A 132 -19.47 -3.83 -1.11
C SER A 132 -19.53 -2.33 -1.39
N ALA A 133 -19.93 -1.53 -0.42
CA ALA A 133 -20.06 -0.08 -0.57
C ALA A 133 -19.92 0.65 0.77
N TRP A 134 -19.45 1.90 0.70
CA TRP A 134 -19.47 2.82 1.83
C TRP A 134 -20.88 3.39 2.07
N SER A 135 -21.33 3.41 3.34
CA SER A 135 -22.57 4.09 3.73
C SER A 135 -22.45 5.62 3.56
N LYS A 136 -23.55 6.34 3.75
CA LYS A 136 -23.48 7.79 4.01
C LYS A 136 -22.97 8.04 5.43
N TRP A 137 -22.43 9.26 5.68
CA TRP A 137 -22.11 9.70 7.03
C TRP A 137 -23.37 9.85 7.88
N GLY A 138 -23.42 9.20 9.03
CA GLY A 138 -24.49 9.28 10.01
C GLY A 138 -24.03 9.96 11.30
N SER A 139 -24.80 10.91 11.83
CA SER A 139 -24.47 11.56 13.09
C SER A 139 -24.84 10.67 14.29
N LEU A 140 -23.92 10.54 15.24
CA LEU A 140 -24.15 9.90 16.55
C LEU A 140 -24.38 10.93 17.67
N GLY A 141 -24.39 12.22 17.32
CA GLY A 141 -24.48 13.31 18.29
C GLY A 141 -23.22 13.44 19.15
N GLY A 142 -23.41 13.87 20.40
CA GLY A 142 -22.32 14.17 21.33
C GLY A 142 -21.73 15.57 21.10
N LYS A 143 -20.82 15.98 22.00
CA LYS A 143 -20.05 17.22 21.87
C LYS A 143 -18.63 16.96 22.33
N LEU A 144 -17.72 16.80 21.36
CA LEU A 144 -16.30 16.55 21.60
C LEU A 144 -15.56 17.86 21.89
N ALA A 145 -14.57 17.80 22.75
CA ALA A 145 -13.61 18.88 22.92
C ALA A 145 -12.94 19.24 21.59
N SER A 146 -12.58 20.51 21.42
CA SER A 146 -11.93 20.97 20.19
C SER A 146 -10.56 20.29 20.02
N GLY A 147 -10.23 19.89 18.78
CA GLY A 147 -8.96 19.24 18.47
C GLY A 147 -8.86 17.79 18.92
N THR A 148 -9.91 17.20 19.48
CA THR A 148 -9.89 15.78 19.90
C THR A 148 -10.77 14.92 19.00
N GLY A 149 -10.24 13.75 18.62
CA GLY A 149 -10.96 12.73 17.87
C GLY A 149 -11.60 11.66 18.76
N PRO A 150 -12.50 10.83 18.17
CA PRO A 150 -13.04 9.66 18.83
C PRO A 150 -12.00 8.54 18.98
N ALA A 151 -12.29 7.56 19.83
CA ALA A 151 -11.69 6.24 19.82
C ALA A 151 -12.78 5.19 19.68
N VAL A 152 -12.46 4.03 19.13
CA VAL A 152 -13.43 2.95 18.93
C VAL A 152 -12.80 1.58 19.18
N SER A 153 -13.60 0.67 19.72
CA SER A 153 -13.25 -0.74 19.84
C SER A 153 -14.45 -1.64 19.55
N SER A 154 -14.19 -2.92 19.29
CA SER A 154 -15.19 -3.96 19.11
C SER A 154 -14.68 -5.27 19.66
N TRP A 155 -15.44 -5.94 20.52
CA TRP A 155 -15.08 -7.27 21.03
C TRP A 155 -15.76 -8.43 20.29
N SER A 156 -16.71 -8.13 19.43
CA SER A 156 -17.42 -9.15 18.65
C SER A 156 -18.24 -8.53 17.52
N ALA A 157 -18.68 -9.37 16.60
CA ALA A 157 -19.63 -8.98 15.56
C ALA A 157 -20.91 -8.36 16.17
N GLY A 158 -21.34 -7.23 15.63
CA GLY A 158 -22.51 -6.48 16.10
C GLY A 158 -22.27 -5.63 17.34
N ARG A 159 -21.06 -5.50 17.84
CA ARG A 159 -20.72 -4.61 18.95
C ARG A 159 -19.74 -3.52 18.51
N LEU A 160 -20.05 -2.28 18.87
CA LEU A 160 -19.14 -1.13 18.75
C LEU A 160 -19.19 -0.32 20.04
N ASP A 161 -18.05 0.13 20.50
CA ASP A 161 -17.89 0.98 21.68
C ASP A 161 -17.09 2.22 21.27
N VAL A 162 -17.71 3.41 21.33
CA VAL A 162 -17.14 4.69 20.93
C VAL A 162 -16.89 5.56 22.14
N PHE A 163 -15.67 6.08 22.23
CA PHE A 163 -15.20 6.90 23.34
C PHE A 163 -14.75 8.27 22.84
N VAL A 164 -15.05 9.31 23.58
CA VAL A 164 -14.67 10.68 23.25
C VAL A 164 -14.29 11.47 24.49
N GLN A 165 -13.43 12.48 24.33
CA GLN A 165 -13.29 13.54 25.32
C GLN A 165 -14.41 14.54 25.09
N GLY A 166 -15.27 14.72 26.09
CA GLY A 166 -16.31 15.74 26.09
C GLY A 166 -15.75 17.15 26.30
N THR A 167 -16.56 18.18 26.05
CA THR A 167 -16.21 19.59 26.31
C THR A 167 -15.99 19.89 27.79
N ASP A 168 -16.43 18.99 28.68
CA ASP A 168 -16.19 18.99 30.13
C ASP A 168 -14.88 18.28 30.53
N SER A 169 -14.08 17.87 29.53
CA SER A 169 -12.85 17.07 29.69
C SER A 169 -13.07 15.67 30.26
N GLN A 170 -14.28 15.20 30.40
CA GLN A 170 -14.57 13.84 30.86
C GLN A 170 -14.53 12.87 29.68
N LEU A 171 -14.30 11.55 29.99
CA LEU A 171 -14.50 10.48 29.05
C LEU A 171 -15.99 10.21 28.91
N TRP A 172 -16.51 10.25 27.69
CA TRP A 172 -17.85 9.87 27.34
C TRP A 172 -17.87 8.63 26.47
N HIS A 173 -18.90 7.78 26.64
CA HIS A 173 -19.04 6.49 26.00
C HIS A 173 -20.43 6.34 25.35
N LYS A 174 -20.45 5.68 24.19
CA LYS A 174 -21.66 5.28 23.47
C LYS A 174 -21.41 3.96 22.79
N TRP A 175 -22.39 3.04 22.80
CA TRP A 175 -22.20 1.71 22.20
C TRP A 175 -23.35 1.31 21.28
N TRP A 176 -23.00 0.49 20.31
CA TRP A 176 -23.91 -0.24 19.43
C TRP A 176 -24.07 -1.67 19.93
N ASN A 177 -25.30 -2.18 20.03
CA ASN A 177 -25.62 -3.51 20.56
C ASN A 177 -26.03 -4.52 19.47
N GLY A 178 -25.81 -4.22 18.20
CA GLY A 178 -26.24 -5.02 17.05
C GLY A 178 -27.55 -4.53 16.42
N ALA A 179 -28.35 -3.72 17.15
CA ALA A 179 -29.66 -3.23 16.70
C ALA A 179 -29.82 -1.72 16.85
N SER A 180 -29.30 -1.13 17.91
CA SER A 180 -29.46 0.29 18.22
C SER A 180 -28.24 0.85 18.95
N TRP A 181 -28.04 2.17 18.81
CA TRP A 181 -27.10 2.94 19.62
C TRP A 181 -27.68 3.27 20.99
N SER A 182 -26.85 3.14 22.04
CA SER A 182 -27.18 3.63 23.39
C SER A 182 -27.28 5.17 23.44
N GLY A 183 -27.65 5.73 24.58
CA GLY A 183 -27.33 7.11 24.90
C GLY A 183 -25.85 7.34 25.15
N TRP A 184 -25.40 8.60 25.21
CA TRP A 184 -24.07 8.95 25.71
C TRP A 184 -24.08 8.88 27.25
N GLU A 185 -23.04 8.22 27.82
CA GLU A 185 -22.84 8.18 29.29
C GLU A 185 -21.44 8.72 29.64
N SER A 186 -21.33 9.43 30.76
CA SER A 186 -20.03 9.88 31.27
C SER A 186 -19.35 8.76 32.05
N LEU A 187 -18.08 8.51 31.74
CA LEU A 187 -17.20 7.62 32.51
C LEU A 187 -16.22 8.38 33.41
N GLY A 188 -16.39 9.71 33.52
CA GLY A 188 -15.57 10.57 34.35
C GLY A 188 -14.15 10.74 33.88
N GLY A 189 -13.25 11.08 34.78
CA GLY A 189 -11.85 11.38 34.49
C GLY A 189 -11.62 12.84 34.13
N LYS A 190 -10.36 13.19 33.82
CA LYS A 190 -9.95 14.53 33.36
C LYS A 190 -8.91 14.37 32.26
N LEU A 191 -9.41 14.29 31.03
CA LEU A 191 -8.63 14.05 29.83
C LEU A 191 -8.10 15.38 29.27
N THR A 192 -6.93 15.31 28.62
CA THR A 192 -6.31 16.48 27.97
C THR A 192 -5.96 16.23 26.49
N ALA A 193 -6.39 15.08 25.94
CA ALA A 193 -6.23 14.71 24.54
C ALA A 193 -7.23 13.60 24.17
N SER A 194 -7.27 13.22 22.88
CA SER A 194 -8.06 12.09 22.37
C SER A 194 -7.78 10.81 23.16
N PRO A 195 -8.80 10.02 23.53
CA PRO A 195 -8.59 8.69 24.10
C PRO A 195 -8.14 7.68 23.04
N ALA A 196 -7.70 6.50 23.51
CA ALA A 196 -7.54 5.29 22.71
C ALA A 196 -8.31 4.15 23.37
N ALA A 197 -8.79 3.18 22.58
CA ALA A 197 -9.55 2.03 23.09
C ALA A 197 -9.22 0.76 22.32
N THR A 198 -9.21 -0.35 23.05
CA THR A 198 -9.09 -1.70 22.48
C THR A 198 -9.97 -2.68 23.22
N SER A 199 -10.31 -3.78 22.56
CA SER A 199 -11.08 -4.87 23.14
C SER A 199 -10.30 -6.17 22.99
N PRO A 200 -9.45 -6.52 23.97
CA PRO A 200 -8.55 -7.67 23.88
C PRO A 200 -9.27 -9.02 23.96
N SER A 201 -10.48 -9.05 24.47
CA SER A 201 -11.33 -10.25 24.54
C SER A 201 -12.82 -9.88 24.64
N ILE A 202 -13.68 -10.87 24.40
CA ILE A 202 -15.14 -10.70 24.51
C ILE A 202 -15.52 -10.19 25.89
N GLY A 203 -16.26 -9.09 25.95
CA GLY A 203 -16.76 -8.47 27.18
C GLY A 203 -15.70 -7.67 27.95
N VAL A 204 -14.52 -7.45 27.38
CA VAL A 204 -13.46 -6.64 27.97
C VAL A 204 -13.13 -5.46 27.07
N ILE A 205 -13.02 -4.27 27.65
CA ILE A 205 -12.55 -3.05 26.98
C ILE A 205 -11.48 -2.42 27.88
N ASP A 206 -10.40 -1.96 27.25
CA ASP A 206 -9.42 -1.09 27.88
C ASP A 206 -9.41 0.27 27.15
N VAL A 207 -9.56 1.36 27.90
CA VAL A 207 -9.52 2.74 27.41
C VAL A 207 -8.33 3.44 28.04
N PHE A 208 -7.56 4.14 27.23
CA PHE A 208 -6.37 4.87 27.63
C PHE A 208 -6.54 6.35 27.31
N ALA A 209 -6.05 7.20 28.20
CA ALA A 209 -6.15 8.63 28.02
C ALA A 209 -4.93 9.36 28.62
N ARG A 210 -4.59 10.53 28.06
CA ARG A 210 -3.66 11.47 28.68
C ARG A 210 -4.38 12.23 29.79
N GLY A 211 -3.88 12.11 31.02
CA GLY A 211 -4.38 12.85 32.17
C GLY A 211 -3.87 14.29 32.23
N SER A 212 -4.37 15.06 33.20
CA SER A 212 -3.94 16.45 33.45
C SER A 212 -2.51 16.55 33.99
N ASP A 213 -1.96 15.45 34.50
CA ASP A 213 -0.57 15.31 34.93
C ASP A 213 0.41 14.97 33.78
N GLY A 214 -0.11 14.85 32.55
CA GLY A 214 0.66 14.44 31.37
C GLY A 214 0.92 12.95 31.26
N GLY A 215 0.54 12.15 32.28
CA GLY A 215 0.69 10.70 32.29
C GLY A 215 -0.43 9.99 31.53
N VAL A 216 -0.19 8.71 31.23
CA VAL A 216 -1.19 7.82 30.65
C VAL A 216 -2.00 7.14 31.75
N TRP A 217 -3.30 7.16 31.62
CA TRP A 217 -4.27 6.54 32.51
C TRP A 217 -5.08 5.49 31.78
N GLN A 218 -5.41 4.39 32.47
CA GLN A 218 -6.23 3.29 31.97
C GLN A 218 -7.56 3.22 32.76
N LYS A 219 -8.64 2.94 32.03
CA LYS A 219 -9.93 2.55 32.58
C LYS A 219 -10.44 1.32 31.84
N SER A 220 -10.84 0.30 32.58
CA SER A 220 -11.20 -1.00 32.02
C SER A 220 -12.65 -1.34 32.28
N TYR A 221 -13.28 -2.02 31.32
CA TYR A 221 -14.58 -2.67 31.48
C TYR A 221 -14.40 -4.20 31.50
N ASN A 222 -14.96 -4.82 32.52
CA ASN A 222 -15.13 -6.27 32.62
C ASN A 222 -16.34 -6.51 33.54
N LYS A 223 -17.53 -6.68 32.98
CA LYS A 223 -18.82 -6.72 33.68
C LYS A 223 -19.13 -5.44 34.47
N GLY A 224 -18.32 -4.41 34.36
CA GLY A 224 -18.43 -3.10 35.00
C GLY A 224 -17.18 -2.27 34.81
N TRP A 225 -17.30 -0.94 34.87
CA TRP A 225 -16.17 -0.02 34.71
C TRP A 225 -15.34 0.06 36.00
N SER A 226 -14.02 -0.06 35.83
CA SER A 226 -13.06 0.17 36.91
C SER A 226 -12.92 1.65 37.28
N SER A 227 -12.23 1.97 38.37
CA SER A 227 -11.64 3.30 38.55
C SER A 227 -10.50 3.54 37.56
N TRP A 228 -10.14 4.82 37.33
CA TRP A 228 -8.95 5.21 36.58
C TRP A 228 -7.68 4.77 37.33
N LYS A 229 -6.69 4.24 36.60
CA LYS A 229 -5.39 3.81 37.10
C LYS A 229 -4.26 4.39 36.24
N SER A 230 -3.23 4.94 36.90
CA SER A 230 -2.08 5.49 36.21
C SER A 230 -1.15 4.39 35.66
N LEU A 231 -0.66 4.56 34.45
CA LEU A 231 0.40 3.78 33.81
C LEU A 231 1.73 4.55 33.75
N GLY A 232 1.75 5.77 34.30
CA GLY A 232 2.90 6.67 34.20
C GLY A 232 3.13 7.18 32.78
N GLY A 233 4.38 7.40 32.41
CA GLY A 233 4.78 8.02 31.16
C GLY A 233 4.62 9.53 31.18
N GLN A 234 5.16 10.18 30.16
CA GLN A 234 4.99 11.63 29.90
C GLN A 234 4.67 11.84 28.42
N VAL A 235 3.46 12.21 28.15
CA VAL A 235 2.90 12.35 26.79
C VAL A 235 2.96 13.81 26.37
N ALA A 236 3.37 14.10 25.14
CA ALA A 236 3.42 15.44 24.58
C ALA A 236 2.04 16.12 24.65
N VAL A 237 2.05 17.43 24.86
CA VAL A 237 0.81 18.24 24.91
C VAL A 237 0.11 18.17 23.54
N GLY A 238 -1.21 17.98 23.56
CA GLY A 238 -2.03 17.90 22.34
C GLY A 238 -2.04 16.54 21.67
N THR A 239 -1.23 15.57 22.16
CA THR A 239 -1.22 14.21 21.62
C THR A 239 -1.89 13.23 22.59
N GLY A 240 -2.60 12.24 22.06
CA GLY A 240 -3.18 11.14 22.83
C GLY A 240 -2.42 9.83 22.61
N PRO A 241 -2.74 8.79 23.38
CA PRO A 241 -2.22 7.45 23.17
C PRO A 241 -2.84 6.79 21.93
N ALA A 242 -2.16 5.73 21.43
CA ALA A 242 -2.73 4.72 20.54
C ALA A 242 -2.52 3.34 21.16
N VAL A 243 -3.40 2.40 20.87
CA VAL A 243 -3.32 1.03 21.38
C VAL A 243 -3.68 0.02 20.28
N SER A 244 -2.88 -1.03 20.17
CA SER A 244 -3.15 -2.18 19.31
C SER A 244 -3.95 -3.27 20.03
N GLN A 245 -4.53 -4.22 19.29
CA GLN A 245 -5.31 -5.31 19.87
C GLN A 245 -4.47 -6.27 20.72
N ASP A 246 -3.17 -6.38 20.47
CA ASP A 246 -2.20 -7.17 21.25
C ASP A 246 -1.66 -6.42 22.46
N LEU A 247 -2.31 -5.30 22.82
CA LEU A 247 -2.04 -4.51 24.03
C LEU A 247 -0.67 -3.81 24.07
N TRP A 248 -0.14 -3.44 22.91
CA TRP A 248 0.93 -2.46 22.87
C TRP A 248 0.34 -1.04 22.82
N LEU A 249 0.79 -0.22 23.75
CA LEU A 249 0.41 1.18 23.89
C LEU A 249 1.54 2.06 23.39
N PHE A 250 1.21 3.05 22.56
CA PHE A 250 2.13 3.98 21.91
C PHE A 250 1.76 5.41 22.24
N VAL A 251 2.75 6.23 22.51
CA VAL A 251 2.59 7.67 22.76
C VAL A 251 3.75 8.46 22.15
N GLN A 252 3.49 9.70 21.80
CA GLN A 252 4.56 10.66 21.57
C GLN A 252 4.99 11.27 22.90
N GLY A 253 6.27 11.13 23.27
CA GLY A 253 6.85 11.71 24.46
C GLY A 253 7.05 13.23 24.34
N THR A 254 7.35 13.90 25.45
CA THR A 254 7.61 15.34 25.49
C THR A 254 8.88 15.77 24.72
N ASP A 255 9.74 14.81 24.41
CA ASP A 255 10.92 14.95 23.56
C ASP A 255 10.62 14.66 22.07
N HIS A 256 9.35 14.51 21.71
CA HIS A 256 8.86 14.14 20.38
C HIS A 256 9.34 12.77 19.89
N GLN A 257 9.84 11.91 20.79
CA GLN A 257 10.11 10.52 20.47
C GLN A 257 8.85 9.67 20.61
N LEU A 258 8.76 8.61 19.84
CA LEU A 258 7.70 7.63 20.00
C LEU A 258 8.10 6.63 21.09
N LEU A 259 7.25 6.49 22.09
CA LEU A 259 7.43 5.57 23.22
C LEU A 259 6.40 4.46 23.15
N ARG A 260 6.75 3.28 23.65
CA ARG A 260 5.82 2.16 23.79
C ARG A 260 5.90 1.50 25.16
N THR A 261 4.80 0.85 25.54
CA THR A 261 4.76 -0.08 26.68
C THR A 261 3.74 -1.19 26.40
N GLY A 262 4.05 -2.40 26.84
CA GLY A 262 3.04 -3.47 26.90
C GLY A 262 2.13 -3.26 28.12
N VAL A 263 0.83 -3.49 27.97
CA VAL A 263 -0.13 -3.36 29.07
C VAL A 263 -0.87 -4.67 29.30
N GLY A 264 -1.22 -4.95 30.57
CA GLY A 264 -1.97 -6.15 30.93
C GLY A 264 -3.47 -5.94 30.75
N VAL A 265 -4.21 -6.97 30.34
CA VAL A 265 -5.67 -6.98 30.18
C VAL A 265 -6.33 -6.57 31.50
N GLY A 266 -7.13 -5.51 31.49
CA GLY A 266 -7.85 -5.06 32.67
C GLY A 266 -6.99 -4.68 33.88
N SER A 267 -5.68 -4.58 33.71
CA SER A 267 -4.74 -4.34 34.81
C SER A 267 -3.85 -3.13 34.51
N ALA A 268 -3.59 -2.30 35.52
CA ALA A 268 -2.66 -1.18 35.41
C ALA A 268 -1.18 -1.60 35.45
N LYS A 269 -0.86 -2.80 34.97
CA LYS A 269 0.53 -3.25 34.89
C LYS A 269 1.06 -2.89 33.50
N SER A 270 2.09 -2.09 33.45
CA SER A 270 2.89 -1.84 32.24
C SER A 270 4.25 -2.55 32.35
N THR A 271 4.82 -2.89 31.19
CA THR A 271 6.18 -3.46 31.13
C THR A 271 7.28 -2.40 31.32
N GLY A 272 6.89 -1.16 31.58
CA GLY A 272 7.76 0.01 31.56
C GLY A 272 7.80 0.67 30.17
N TRP A 273 7.99 1.98 30.14
CA TRP A 273 8.08 2.75 28.91
C TRP A 273 9.46 2.59 28.27
N SER A 274 9.50 2.32 26.99
CA SER A 274 10.71 2.23 26.19
C SER A 274 10.59 3.09 24.93
N ILE A 275 11.70 3.67 24.50
CA ILE A 275 11.77 4.37 23.21
C ILE A 275 11.58 3.34 22.11
N LEU A 276 10.70 3.67 21.17
CA LEU A 276 10.55 2.89 19.96
C LEU A 276 11.76 3.13 19.06
N GLY A 277 12.45 2.08 18.68
CA GLY A 277 13.63 2.18 17.82
C GLY A 277 13.29 2.71 16.44
N GLY A 278 14.24 3.41 15.82
CA GLY A 278 14.06 4.07 14.52
C GLY A 278 13.22 5.34 14.62
N ARG A 279 13.35 6.20 13.60
CA ARG A 279 12.54 7.41 13.42
C ARG A 279 12.18 7.52 11.94
N PRO A 280 11.01 8.11 11.60
CA PRO A 280 10.88 8.74 10.29
C PRO A 280 12.06 9.68 10.04
N SER A 281 12.45 9.83 8.80
CA SER A 281 13.50 10.82 8.43
C SER A 281 13.07 12.26 8.73
N GLU A 282 11.79 12.47 8.97
CA GLU A 282 11.19 13.75 9.30
C GLU A 282 10.80 13.86 10.78
N ALA A 283 10.70 15.08 11.28
CA ALA A 283 10.18 15.33 12.61
C ALA A 283 8.70 14.95 12.71
N LEU A 284 8.30 14.34 13.82
CA LEU A 284 6.89 14.01 14.06
C LEU A 284 6.07 15.29 14.32
N SER A 285 4.86 15.32 13.78
CA SER A 285 3.88 16.34 14.12
C SER A 285 3.37 16.14 15.55
N THR A 286 2.77 17.18 16.14
CA THR A 286 2.08 17.07 17.45
C THR A 286 0.72 16.40 17.28
N SER A 287 0.71 15.13 16.85
CA SER A 287 -0.50 14.34 16.63
C SER A 287 -0.41 12.99 17.35
N SER A 288 -1.57 12.41 17.63
CA SER A 288 -1.62 11.05 18.20
C SER A 288 -1.16 10.03 17.17
N PRO A 289 -0.39 9.01 17.54
CA PRO A 289 -0.12 7.87 16.65
C PRO A 289 -1.39 7.08 16.35
N GLY A 290 -1.36 6.23 15.33
CA GLY A 290 -2.30 5.15 15.08
C GLY A 290 -1.62 3.80 15.28
N ALA A 291 -2.34 2.77 15.73
CA ALA A 291 -1.77 1.44 15.90
C ALA A 291 -2.81 0.35 15.60
N VAL A 292 -2.39 -0.73 14.95
CA VAL A 292 -3.24 -1.89 14.64
C VAL A 292 -2.40 -3.16 14.56
N VAL A 293 -3.01 -4.32 14.85
CA VAL A 293 -2.39 -5.63 14.58
C VAL A 293 -2.78 -6.06 13.16
N LEU A 294 -1.78 -6.34 12.34
CA LEU A 294 -1.94 -6.89 10.99
C LEU A 294 -2.43 -8.34 11.04
N SER A 295 -2.97 -8.84 9.94
CA SER A 295 -3.32 -10.25 9.80
C SER A 295 -2.13 -11.21 9.93
N THR A 296 -0.92 -10.71 9.78
CA THR A 296 0.35 -11.43 10.02
C THR A 296 0.69 -11.58 11.50
N GLY A 297 -0.05 -10.92 12.41
CA GLY A 297 0.24 -10.85 13.84
C GLY A 297 1.24 -9.75 14.23
N GLN A 298 1.73 -8.98 13.27
CA GLN A 298 2.65 -7.86 13.51
C GLN A 298 1.89 -6.60 13.89
N THR A 299 2.44 -5.75 14.74
CA THR A 299 1.87 -4.46 15.07
C THR A 299 2.36 -3.39 14.08
N LEU A 300 1.41 -2.78 13.36
CA LEU A 300 1.64 -1.59 12.55
C LEU A 300 1.41 -0.34 13.39
N VAL A 301 2.34 0.60 13.34
CA VAL A 301 2.20 1.93 13.93
C VAL A 301 2.29 2.99 12.84
N CYS A 302 1.37 3.94 12.87
CA CYS A 302 1.31 5.06 11.92
C CYS A 302 1.47 6.38 12.67
N VAL A 303 2.18 7.34 12.08
CA VAL A 303 2.38 8.69 12.62
C VAL A 303 2.33 9.72 11.51
N SER A 304 2.03 10.98 11.84
CA SER A 304 2.17 12.10 10.90
C SER A 304 3.45 12.87 11.18
N SER A 305 4.13 13.33 10.12
CA SER A 305 5.28 14.22 10.21
C SER A 305 4.86 15.70 10.23
N THR A 306 5.80 16.59 10.49
CA THR A 306 5.57 18.05 10.44
C THR A 306 5.31 18.56 9.02
N SER A 307 5.74 17.85 7.99
CA SER A 307 5.39 18.11 6.59
C SER A 307 3.99 17.61 6.21
N GLY A 308 3.34 16.83 7.11
CA GLY A 308 2.03 16.26 6.93
C GLY A 308 2.04 14.87 6.29
N ASN A 309 3.20 14.28 6.02
CA ASN A 309 3.31 12.92 5.52
C ASN A 309 2.86 11.90 6.57
N VAL A 310 2.25 10.80 6.11
CA VAL A 310 1.93 9.65 6.97
C VAL A 310 3.06 8.65 6.87
N TRP A 311 3.68 8.36 8.00
CA TRP A 311 4.74 7.36 8.15
C TRP A 311 4.19 6.14 8.87
N PHE A 312 4.68 4.97 8.49
CA PHE A 312 4.31 3.73 9.17
C PHE A 312 5.53 2.82 9.35
N SER A 313 5.46 1.97 10.34
CA SER A 313 6.42 0.91 10.57
C SER A 313 5.73 -0.32 11.13
N ALA A 314 6.15 -1.50 10.68
CA ALA A 314 5.74 -2.80 11.19
C ALA A 314 6.96 -3.55 11.73
N ASP A 315 6.76 -4.67 12.42
CA ASP A 315 7.78 -5.56 12.98
C ASP A 315 8.61 -4.96 14.12
N SER A 316 9.90 -4.80 13.88
CA SER A 316 10.85 -4.27 14.88
C SER A 316 10.75 -2.76 15.06
N LEU A 317 9.90 -2.09 14.27
CA LEU A 317 9.72 -0.64 14.26
C LEU A 317 11.01 0.15 13.96
N ALA A 318 11.99 -0.55 13.35
CA ALA A 318 13.27 0.03 12.94
C ALA A 318 13.21 0.66 11.52
N ASN A 319 12.29 0.18 10.68
CA ASN A 319 12.18 0.57 9.29
C ASN A 319 10.89 1.38 9.06
N TRP A 320 10.99 2.69 9.20
CA TRP A 320 9.90 3.59 8.88
C TRP A 320 9.78 3.78 7.38
N LYS A 321 8.57 3.64 6.87
CA LYS A 321 8.23 3.90 5.46
C LYS A 321 7.28 5.09 5.40
N ASP A 322 7.55 6.00 4.49
CA ASP A 322 6.60 7.06 4.16
C ASP A 322 5.47 6.44 3.32
N TRP A 323 4.22 6.71 3.68
CA TRP A 323 3.06 6.40 2.85
C TRP A 323 2.91 7.37 1.68
N GLY A 324 3.88 8.23 1.54
CA GLY A 324 4.14 9.06 0.40
C GLY A 324 3.22 10.26 0.26
N SER A 325 3.85 11.38 0.21
CA SER A 325 3.44 12.33 -0.81
C SER A 325 3.77 11.67 -2.16
N ALA A 326 2.88 11.73 -3.14
CA ALA A 326 3.23 11.43 -4.53
C ALA A 326 4.36 12.33 -5.07
N ALA A 327 5.04 13.03 -4.21
CA ALA A 327 6.11 14.00 -4.38
C ALA A 327 7.44 13.58 -3.76
N ASP A 328 7.55 12.40 -3.09
CA ASP A 328 8.89 11.98 -2.69
C ASP A 328 9.71 11.74 -3.94
N PRO A 329 10.86 12.43 -4.06
CA PRO A 329 11.77 12.12 -5.13
C PRO A 329 12.17 10.64 -4.99
N PRO A 330 12.34 9.91 -6.08
CA PRO A 330 12.83 8.54 -6.01
C PRO A 330 14.15 8.51 -5.25
N VAL A 331 14.41 7.44 -4.52
CA VAL A 331 15.77 7.21 -4.03
C VAL A 331 16.65 7.05 -5.26
N VAL A 332 17.63 7.92 -5.42
CA VAL A 332 18.52 7.96 -6.59
C VAL A 332 19.90 7.46 -6.19
N ILE A 333 20.37 6.42 -6.85
CA ILE A 333 21.73 5.90 -6.68
C ILE A 333 22.48 6.11 -7.98
N HIS A 334 23.61 6.81 -7.93
CA HIS A 334 24.48 6.94 -9.07
C HIS A 334 25.25 5.63 -9.30
N ARG A 335 25.06 5.03 -10.48
CA ARG A 335 25.65 3.77 -10.93
C ARG A 335 26.22 3.97 -12.33
N PRO A 336 27.35 4.67 -12.48
CA PRO A 336 27.90 5.00 -13.80
C PRO A 336 28.30 3.76 -14.60
N GLU A 337 28.49 2.60 -13.94
CA GLU A 337 28.74 1.32 -14.60
C GLU A 337 27.49 0.73 -15.26
N LEU A 338 26.29 1.18 -14.91
CA LEU A 338 25.03 0.70 -15.51
C LEU A 338 24.57 1.68 -16.57
N SER A 339 24.32 1.20 -17.77
CA SER A 339 23.93 2.04 -18.90
C SER A 339 22.92 1.41 -19.85
N GLN A 340 22.42 0.19 -19.55
CA GLN A 340 21.60 -0.53 -20.52
C GLN A 340 20.38 -1.26 -19.91
N GLY A 341 20.42 -1.71 -18.68
CA GLY A 341 19.31 -2.45 -18.14
C GLY A 341 19.45 -2.85 -16.69
N ILE A 342 18.35 -3.27 -16.14
CA ILE A 342 18.24 -3.83 -14.78
C ILE A 342 17.24 -4.98 -14.74
N ALA A 343 17.47 -5.93 -13.84
CA ALA A 343 16.57 -7.03 -13.52
C ALA A 343 16.65 -7.37 -12.02
N ASN A 344 15.67 -8.12 -11.51
CA ASN A 344 15.63 -8.57 -10.12
C ASN A 344 15.03 -9.98 -10.05
N ASP A 345 15.51 -10.84 -9.15
CA ASP A 345 15.00 -12.20 -8.94
C ASP A 345 14.28 -12.39 -7.59
N GLY A 346 13.97 -11.27 -6.92
CA GLY A 346 13.38 -11.27 -5.57
C GLY A 346 14.40 -11.29 -4.44
N THR A 347 15.66 -11.65 -4.72
CA THR A 347 16.77 -11.72 -3.74
C THR A 347 17.91 -10.81 -4.13
N TYR A 348 18.26 -10.81 -5.41
CA TYR A 348 19.40 -10.07 -5.97
C TYR A 348 18.97 -9.14 -7.08
N ASN A 349 19.70 -8.04 -7.20
CA ASN A 349 19.59 -7.11 -8.32
C ASN A 349 20.66 -7.41 -9.38
N TYR A 350 20.30 -7.22 -10.64
CA TYR A 350 21.19 -7.41 -11.78
C TYR A 350 21.21 -6.12 -12.59
N GLY A 351 22.41 -5.65 -12.89
CA GLY A 351 22.62 -4.48 -13.74
C GLY A 351 23.33 -4.86 -15.04
N MET A 352 23.04 -4.12 -16.09
CA MET A 352 23.63 -4.29 -17.42
C MET A 352 24.31 -3.01 -17.85
N SER A 353 25.52 -3.15 -18.41
CA SER A 353 26.17 -2.12 -19.22
C SER A 353 26.24 -2.59 -20.66
N THR A 354 26.74 -1.78 -21.56
CA THR A 354 26.92 -2.13 -22.98
C THR A 354 27.57 -3.51 -23.17
N THR A 355 28.49 -3.94 -22.31
CA THR A 355 29.28 -5.16 -22.50
C THR A 355 29.28 -6.13 -21.32
N ALA A 356 28.86 -5.69 -20.13
CA ALA A 356 29.05 -6.44 -18.90
C ALA A 356 27.73 -6.62 -18.12
N LEU A 357 27.69 -7.70 -17.34
CA LEU A 357 26.64 -7.98 -16.36
C LEU A 357 27.18 -7.83 -14.94
N TYR A 358 26.37 -7.30 -14.06
CA TYR A 358 26.68 -7.07 -12.65
C TYR A 358 25.62 -7.72 -11.78
N LYS A 359 26.01 -8.34 -10.68
CA LYS A 359 25.10 -8.86 -9.65
C LYS A 359 25.33 -8.11 -8.36
N TYR A 360 24.25 -7.67 -7.73
CA TYR A 360 24.24 -6.92 -6.48
C TYR A 360 23.37 -7.61 -5.45
N ASP A 361 23.62 -7.35 -4.16
CA ASP A 361 22.69 -7.69 -3.08
C ASP A 361 21.45 -6.76 -3.09
N SER A 362 20.54 -6.97 -2.13
CA SER A 362 19.32 -6.15 -1.97
C SER A 362 19.61 -4.66 -1.66
N ASN A 363 20.81 -4.35 -1.18
CA ASN A 363 21.27 -2.99 -0.88
C ASN A 363 22.10 -2.38 -2.01
N TRP A 364 22.15 -3.04 -3.16
CA TRP A 364 22.96 -2.64 -4.32
C TRP A 364 24.48 -2.65 -4.07
N ASN A 365 24.98 -3.50 -3.15
CA ASN A 365 26.42 -3.76 -3.04
C ASN A 365 26.83 -4.80 -4.09
N LEU A 366 27.89 -4.51 -4.82
CA LEU A 366 28.38 -5.38 -5.89
C LEU A 366 28.90 -6.72 -5.33
N ILE A 367 28.38 -7.82 -5.88
CA ILE A 367 28.77 -9.20 -5.51
C ILE A 367 29.73 -9.76 -6.56
N THR A 368 29.38 -9.70 -7.84
CA THR A 368 30.19 -10.24 -8.94
C THR A 368 29.89 -9.56 -10.27
N THR A 369 30.79 -9.71 -11.23
CA THR A 369 30.70 -9.11 -12.57
C THR A 369 31.11 -10.13 -13.64
N ASN A 370 30.40 -10.12 -14.78
CA ASN A 370 30.84 -10.76 -16.02
C ASN A 370 31.14 -9.69 -17.08
N GLY A 371 32.42 -9.33 -17.25
CA GLY A 371 32.87 -8.29 -18.18
C GLY A 371 32.83 -8.67 -19.67
N ASN A 372 32.56 -9.94 -19.99
CA ASN A 372 32.58 -10.46 -21.37
C ASN A 372 31.20 -10.94 -21.83
N ALA A 373 30.14 -10.48 -21.22
CA ALA A 373 28.79 -10.99 -21.46
C ALA A 373 28.32 -10.74 -22.89
N ALA A 374 28.51 -9.54 -23.44
CA ALA A 374 28.16 -9.21 -24.82
C ALA A 374 28.85 -10.13 -25.85
N THR A 375 30.15 -10.32 -25.72
CA THR A 375 30.92 -11.22 -26.60
C THR A 375 30.43 -12.67 -26.52
N ARG A 376 29.98 -13.13 -25.33
CA ARG A 376 29.47 -14.49 -25.12
C ARG A 376 28.14 -14.73 -25.80
N CYS A 377 27.30 -13.72 -25.91
CA CYS A 377 26.00 -13.85 -26.60
C CYS A 377 26.04 -13.39 -28.08
N GLY A 378 27.23 -13.25 -28.65
CA GLY A 378 27.41 -13.00 -30.10
C GLY A 378 27.13 -11.57 -30.53
N GLY A 379 27.00 -10.63 -29.56
CA GLY A 379 26.80 -9.22 -29.80
C GLY A 379 27.96 -8.36 -29.28
N ASN A 380 27.86 -7.07 -29.45
CA ASN A 380 28.74 -6.07 -28.86
C ASN A 380 28.02 -5.12 -27.93
N HIS A 381 26.70 -5.33 -27.76
CA HIS A 381 25.81 -4.51 -26.97
C HIS A 381 24.82 -5.40 -26.19
N ILE A 382 24.61 -5.10 -24.90
CA ILE A 382 23.63 -5.72 -24.02
C ILE A 382 22.54 -4.70 -23.73
N GLY A 383 21.27 -5.08 -23.90
CA GLY A 383 20.10 -4.30 -23.49
C GLY A 383 19.54 -4.73 -22.15
N SER A 384 18.25 -4.50 -21.95
CA SER A 384 17.55 -4.87 -20.72
C SER A 384 17.38 -6.38 -20.55
N GLY A 385 16.92 -6.83 -19.37
CA GLY A 385 16.76 -8.24 -19.06
C GLY A 385 15.67 -8.56 -18.04
N GLY A 386 15.42 -9.87 -17.86
CA GLY A 386 14.52 -10.40 -16.84
C GLY A 386 15.04 -11.71 -16.27
N THR A 387 14.53 -12.15 -15.12
CA THR A 387 14.99 -13.37 -14.43
C THR A 387 13.87 -14.39 -14.27
N TYR A 388 14.23 -15.67 -14.39
CA TYR A 388 13.33 -16.79 -14.07
C TYR A 388 14.13 -18.07 -13.76
N ASN A 389 13.75 -18.76 -12.68
CA ASN A 389 14.32 -20.07 -12.27
C ASN A 389 15.86 -20.12 -12.30
N GLY A 390 16.52 -19.12 -11.71
CA GLY A 390 17.98 -19.08 -11.65
C GLY A 390 18.66 -18.71 -12.97
N VAL A 391 17.91 -18.22 -13.95
CA VAL A 391 18.41 -17.76 -15.24
C VAL A 391 18.11 -16.28 -15.43
N LEU A 392 19.10 -15.51 -15.84
CA LEU A 392 18.99 -14.13 -16.30
C LEU A 392 18.94 -14.15 -17.84
N TYR A 393 17.86 -13.63 -18.40
CA TYR A 393 17.63 -13.45 -19.84
C TYR A 393 17.99 -12.03 -20.21
N VAL A 394 18.86 -11.84 -21.16
CA VAL A 394 19.42 -10.52 -21.50
C VAL A 394 19.33 -10.31 -23.01
N LEU A 395 18.84 -9.16 -23.43
CA LEU A 395 18.88 -8.77 -24.84
C LEU A 395 20.32 -8.55 -25.25
N CYS A 396 20.73 -9.15 -26.40
CA CYS A 396 22.03 -9.01 -26.98
C CYS A 396 21.89 -8.50 -28.43
N THR A 397 22.46 -7.34 -28.73
CA THR A 397 22.37 -6.69 -30.03
C THR A 397 23.77 -6.35 -30.57
N GLU A 398 23.87 -5.98 -31.84
CA GLU A 398 25.04 -5.39 -32.45
C GLU A 398 24.80 -3.91 -32.74
N ASN A 399 25.64 -3.02 -32.23
CA ASN A 399 25.68 -1.62 -32.64
C ASN A 399 26.21 -1.49 -34.08
N ALA A 400 25.35 -1.77 -35.05
CA ALA A 400 25.73 -1.65 -36.49
C ALA A 400 24.52 -1.12 -37.28
N PRO A 401 24.73 -0.53 -38.48
CA PRO A 401 23.63 -0.06 -39.32
C PRO A 401 22.85 -1.19 -40.02
N ALA A 402 23.00 -2.44 -39.58
CA ALA A 402 22.25 -3.60 -40.03
C ALA A 402 21.10 -3.91 -39.08
N PRO A 403 20.02 -4.63 -39.49
CA PRO A 403 18.91 -4.98 -38.63
C PRO A 403 19.43 -5.62 -37.35
N GLU A 404 19.01 -5.06 -36.21
CA GLU A 404 19.44 -5.53 -34.91
C GLU A 404 19.06 -6.99 -34.73
N LEU A 405 20.01 -7.81 -34.30
CA LEU A 405 19.78 -9.23 -34.07
C LEU A 405 18.90 -9.38 -32.82
N ALA A 406 17.75 -10.00 -32.95
CA ALA A 406 16.87 -10.33 -31.83
C ALA A 406 17.43 -11.52 -31.02
N HIS A 407 18.63 -11.37 -30.47
CA HIS A 407 19.33 -12.41 -29.70
C HIS A 407 19.04 -12.23 -28.20
N VAL A 408 18.81 -13.34 -27.52
CA VAL A 408 18.70 -13.37 -26.05
C VAL A 408 19.80 -14.28 -25.50
N GLY A 409 20.68 -13.71 -24.70
CA GLY A 409 21.69 -14.43 -23.94
C GLY A 409 21.11 -14.92 -22.62
N LEU A 410 21.36 -16.18 -22.26
CA LEU A 410 20.99 -16.78 -21.00
C LEU A 410 22.21 -16.92 -20.11
N PHE A 411 22.13 -16.44 -18.87
CA PHE A 411 23.20 -16.49 -17.88
C PHE A 411 22.66 -17.07 -16.56
N ARG A 412 23.50 -17.76 -15.79
CA ARG A 412 23.11 -18.20 -14.45
C ARG A 412 23.04 -17.01 -13.50
N THR A 413 22.01 -16.93 -12.70
CA THR A 413 21.89 -15.88 -11.65
C THR A 413 22.88 -16.09 -10.51
N SER A 414 23.39 -17.31 -10.31
CA SER A 414 24.34 -17.63 -9.25
C SER A 414 25.69 -16.91 -9.41
N ASP A 415 26.29 -16.95 -10.61
CA ASP A 415 27.64 -16.49 -10.88
C ASP A 415 27.80 -15.70 -12.19
N LEU A 416 26.70 -15.39 -12.87
CA LEU A 416 26.64 -14.74 -14.17
C LEU A 416 27.35 -15.52 -15.30
N SER A 417 27.55 -16.81 -15.15
CA SER A 417 28.14 -17.63 -16.21
C SER A 417 27.19 -17.82 -17.39
N PHE A 418 27.72 -17.76 -18.61
CA PHE A 418 26.95 -17.92 -19.84
C PHE A 418 26.44 -19.37 -20.01
N ILE A 419 25.16 -19.52 -20.38
CA ILE A 419 24.52 -20.81 -20.65
C ILE A 419 24.41 -21.05 -22.15
N LYS A 420 23.69 -20.18 -22.85
CA LYS A 420 23.46 -20.25 -24.29
C LYS A 420 22.92 -18.92 -24.83
N MET A 421 22.88 -18.77 -26.14
CA MET A 421 22.21 -17.70 -26.86
C MET A 421 21.05 -18.29 -27.68
N VAL A 422 19.99 -17.53 -27.84
CA VAL A 422 18.81 -17.85 -28.66
C VAL A 422 18.56 -16.70 -29.62
N ASN A 423 18.41 -16.99 -30.91
CA ASN A 423 17.99 -16.03 -31.91
C ASN A 423 16.47 -16.11 -32.07
N LEU A 424 15.75 -15.12 -31.56
CA LEU A 424 14.29 -15.08 -31.57
C LEU A 424 13.69 -14.96 -32.98
N ALA A 425 14.46 -14.47 -33.98
CA ALA A 425 13.97 -14.38 -35.35
C ALA A 425 13.96 -15.73 -36.09
N THR A 426 14.59 -16.78 -35.53
CA THR A 426 14.73 -18.09 -36.18
C THR A 426 14.10 -19.25 -35.40
N VAL A 427 13.39 -18.96 -34.30
CA VAL A 427 12.75 -19.99 -33.48
C VAL A 427 11.48 -20.56 -34.14
N ALA A 428 10.92 -21.63 -33.58
CA ALA A 428 9.70 -22.24 -34.07
C ALA A 428 8.48 -21.29 -33.92
N GLY A 429 7.44 -21.47 -34.74
CA GLY A 429 6.18 -20.74 -34.64
C GLY A 429 6.04 -19.56 -35.61
N SER A 430 6.90 -19.47 -36.64
CA SER A 430 6.84 -18.42 -37.67
C SER A 430 6.89 -17.00 -37.07
N PRO A 431 7.97 -16.66 -36.31
CA PRO A 431 8.11 -15.35 -35.72
C PRO A 431 8.27 -14.28 -36.83
N PRO A 432 8.00 -12.99 -36.53
CA PRO A 432 8.43 -11.88 -37.37
C PRO A 432 9.93 -11.90 -37.59
N THR A 433 10.40 -11.30 -38.70
CA THR A 433 11.84 -11.12 -38.92
C THR A 433 12.44 -10.18 -37.86
N ALA A 434 13.78 -10.21 -37.70
CA ALA A 434 14.47 -9.31 -36.78
C ALA A 434 14.12 -7.84 -37.04
N ASP A 435 14.09 -7.44 -38.33
CA ASP A 435 13.71 -6.09 -38.76
C ASP A 435 12.28 -5.69 -38.36
N GLN A 436 11.36 -6.65 -38.35
CA GLN A 436 9.97 -6.42 -37.96
C GLN A 436 9.81 -6.37 -36.44
N MET A 437 10.60 -7.13 -35.70
CA MET A 437 10.55 -7.13 -34.24
C MET A 437 11.22 -5.90 -33.63
N ASN A 438 12.38 -5.53 -34.12
CA ASN A 438 13.22 -4.43 -33.61
C ASN A 438 13.12 -4.31 -32.06
N ILE A 439 13.59 -5.36 -31.35
CA ILE A 439 13.43 -5.49 -29.89
C ILE A 439 14.42 -4.56 -29.20
N GLY A 440 13.91 -3.60 -28.40
CA GLY A 440 14.69 -2.72 -27.53
C GLY A 440 14.82 -3.22 -26.10
N GLY A 441 13.94 -4.12 -25.65
CA GLY A 441 13.99 -4.68 -24.32
C GLY A 441 13.39 -6.08 -24.21
N VAL A 442 13.89 -6.86 -23.25
CA VAL A 442 13.30 -8.15 -22.90
C VAL A 442 12.89 -8.22 -21.44
N GLY A 443 11.85 -9.00 -21.16
CA GLY A 443 11.35 -9.30 -19.83
C GLY A 443 10.83 -10.72 -19.74
N VAL A 444 10.38 -11.11 -18.56
CA VAL A 444 9.86 -12.45 -18.30
C VAL A 444 8.51 -12.34 -17.60
N ASN A 445 7.52 -13.08 -18.10
CA ASN A 445 6.26 -13.35 -17.40
C ASN A 445 6.26 -14.81 -16.90
N PRO A 446 6.62 -15.05 -15.63
CA PRO A 446 6.72 -16.39 -15.08
C PRO A 446 5.39 -17.11 -14.95
N ASP A 447 4.29 -16.36 -14.73
CA ASP A 447 2.95 -16.91 -14.50
C ASP A 447 2.37 -17.53 -15.79
N ALA A 448 2.64 -16.90 -16.94
CA ALA A 448 2.24 -17.41 -18.25
C ALA A 448 3.34 -18.26 -18.94
N GLY A 449 4.54 -18.36 -18.38
CA GLY A 449 5.67 -19.05 -19.00
C GLY A 449 6.19 -18.37 -20.26
N LEU A 450 6.20 -17.02 -20.31
CA LEU A 450 6.53 -16.23 -21.49
C LEU A 450 7.82 -15.44 -21.31
N LEU A 451 8.66 -15.46 -22.36
CA LEU A 451 9.67 -14.45 -22.61
C LEU A 451 9.05 -13.33 -23.45
N LEU A 452 9.25 -12.10 -23.05
CA LEU A 452 8.68 -10.90 -23.65
C LEU A 452 9.76 -10.16 -24.42
N GLY A 453 9.45 -9.72 -25.64
CA GLY A 453 10.27 -8.80 -26.41
C GLY A 453 9.50 -7.50 -26.68
N LEU A 454 9.97 -6.37 -26.16
CA LEU A 454 9.36 -5.07 -26.36
C LEU A 454 9.99 -4.38 -27.58
N SER A 455 9.17 -3.87 -28.52
CA SER A 455 9.68 -3.15 -29.69
C SER A 455 10.28 -1.80 -29.31
N PHE A 456 11.45 -1.49 -29.89
CA PHE A 456 12.10 -0.19 -29.74
C PHE A 456 11.45 0.89 -30.62
N GLY A 457 10.96 0.51 -31.78
CA GLY A 457 10.36 1.40 -32.80
C GLY A 457 10.66 0.89 -34.21
N PRO A 458 10.08 1.48 -35.28
CA PRO A 458 10.41 1.06 -36.64
C PRO A 458 11.80 1.52 -37.00
N TYR A 459 12.56 0.63 -37.62
CA TYR A 459 13.82 0.96 -38.26
C TYR A 459 13.57 1.96 -39.40
N GLY A 460 14.24 3.13 -39.36
CA GLY A 460 14.09 4.15 -40.39
C GLY A 460 13.24 5.37 -40.02
N GLY A 461 12.84 5.55 -38.76
CA GLY A 461 12.31 6.83 -38.25
C GLY A 461 10.83 7.11 -38.52
N ALA A 462 10.05 6.11 -38.94
CA ALA A 462 8.57 6.26 -38.94
C ALA A 462 8.04 6.14 -37.50
N ALA A 463 7.24 7.09 -37.04
CA ALA A 463 6.62 7.02 -35.72
C ALA A 463 5.72 5.78 -35.60
N LEU A 464 6.02 4.90 -34.62
CA LEU A 464 5.03 3.89 -34.20
C LEU A 464 3.92 4.59 -33.43
N THR A 465 2.70 4.16 -33.69
CA THR A 465 1.56 4.65 -32.93
C THR A 465 1.43 3.94 -31.58
N ASN A 466 1.98 2.73 -31.43
CA ASN A 466 1.89 1.92 -30.19
C ASN A 466 3.11 1.02 -30.03
N ALA A 467 3.49 0.72 -28.78
CA ALA A 467 4.50 -0.29 -28.46
C ALA A 467 3.98 -1.70 -28.78
N SER A 468 4.80 -2.53 -29.43
CA SER A 468 4.49 -3.94 -29.68
C SER A 468 5.23 -4.83 -28.69
N VAL A 469 4.54 -5.81 -28.12
CA VAL A 469 5.12 -6.86 -27.28
C VAL A 469 5.03 -8.19 -28.03
N PHE A 470 6.16 -8.81 -28.24
CA PHE A 470 6.28 -10.15 -28.83
C PHE A 470 6.42 -11.18 -27.71
N THR A 471 5.72 -12.30 -27.82
CA THR A 471 5.71 -13.35 -26.81
C THR A 471 6.32 -14.64 -27.34
N PHE A 472 7.17 -15.24 -26.54
CA PHE A 472 7.82 -16.51 -26.84
C PHE A 472 7.70 -17.43 -25.64
N ASN A 473 7.55 -18.72 -25.87
CA ASN A 473 7.55 -19.72 -24.80
C ASN A 473 8.90 -19.71 -24.04
N LEU A 474 8.87 -19.56 -22.74
CA LEU A 474 10.07 -19.40 -21.91
C LEU A 474 10.98 -20.63 -21.89
N THR A 475 10.46 -21.82 -22.19
CA THR A 475 11.19 -23.09 -22.20
C THR A 475 11.67 -23.48 -23.59
N THR A 476 10.78 -23.44 -24.58
CA THR A 476 11.06 -23.86 -25.96
C THR A 476 11.54 -22.73 -26.84
N PHE A 477 11.32 -21.49 -26.44
CA PHE A 477 11.51 -20.24 -27.20
C PHE A 477 10.64 -20.15 -28.46
N ALA A 478 9.67 -21.03 -28.67
CA ALA A 478 8.74 -20.91 -29.77
C ALA A 478 7.97 -19.58 -29.69
N TYR A 479 7.79 -18.95 -30.85
CA TYR A 479 6.97 -17.74 -30.94
C TYR A 479 5.51 -18.08 -30.69
N GLU A 480 4.83 -17.34 -29.82
CA GLU A 480 3.44 -17.58 -29.44
C GLU A 480 2.49 -16.46 -29.91
N GLY A 481 3.03 -15.28 -30.26
CA GLY A 481 2.22 -14.17 -30.75
C GLY A 481 2.77 -12.80 -30.42
N SER A 482 1.95 -11.80 -30.71
CA SER A 482 2.23 -10.41 -30.33
C SER A 482 0.95 -9.65 -30.09
N PHE A 483 1.05 -8.59 -29.29
CA PHE A 483 -0.03 -7.63 -29.05
C PHE A 483 0.55 -6.21 -28.99
N GLN A 484 -0.31 -5.20 -29.08
CA GLN A 484 0.08 -3.79 -28.98
C GLN A 484 -0.46 -3.20 -27.68
N ALA A 485 0.33 -2.34 -27.04
CA ALA A 485 -0.15 -1.51 -25.95
C ALA A 485 -1.14 -0.48 -26.52
N SER A 486 -2.40 -0.50 -26.01
CA SER A 486 -3.42 0.46 -26.44
C SER A 486 -3.11 1.86 -25.88
N ASP A 487 -3.44 2.88 -26.66
CA ASP A 487 -3.59 4.28 -26.23
C ASP A 487 -2.32 5.05 -25.80
N ASN A 488 -1.12 4.54 -26.02
CA ASN A 488 0.09 5.28 -25.69
C ASN A 488 1.07 5.34 -26.90
N PRO A 489 1.14 6.46 -27.62
CA PRO A 489 2.12 6.64 -28.69
C PRO A 489 3.51 6.80 -28.06
N THR A 490 4.31 5.75 -28.09
CA THR A 490 5.66 5.75 -27.51
C THR A 490 6.70 5.41 -28.57
N ILE A 491 7.83 6.11 -28.50
CA ILE A 491 9.01 5.88 -29.33
C ILE A 491 10.14 5.46 -28.39
N ALA A 492 10.99 4.55 -28.81
CA ALA A 492 12.17 4.09 -28.07
C ALA A 492 11.82 3.40 -26.73
N ASN A 493 11.22 2.21 -26.79
CA ASN A 493 10.91 1.40 -25.62
C ASN A 493 12.09 0.49 -25.26
N GLN A 494 12.65 0.64 -24.05
CA GLN A 494 13.91 0.00 -23.67
C GLN A 494 13.81 -1.02 -22.52
N GLY A 495 12.67 -1.17 -21.87
CA GLY A 495 12.53 -2.14 -20.81
C GLY A 495 11.09 -2.58 -20.59
N ILE A 496 10.90 -3.88 -20.34
CA ILE A 496 9.61 -4.45 -19.95
C ILE A 496 9.80 -5.37 -18.74
N SER A 497 8.87 -5.29 -17.80
CA SER A 497 8.84 -6.13 -16.60
C SER A 497 7.42 -6.62 -16.35
N TYR A 498 7.27 -7.79 -15.75
CA TYR A 498 5.98 -8.33 -15.33
C TYR A 498 5.91 -8.38 -13.80
N TYR A 499 4.82 -7.91 -13.24
CA TYR A 499 4.53 -8.05 -11.82
C TYR A 499 3.02 -7.95 -11.54
N GLY A 500 2.50 -8.82 -10.67
CA GLY A 500 1.13 -8.74 -10.14
C GLY A 500 0.02 -8.82 -11.20
N GLY A 501 0.22 -9.56 -12.30
CA GLY A 501 -0.75 -9.69 -13.37
C GLY A 501 -0.71 -8.59 -14.42
N HIS A 502 0.29 -7.70 -14.37
CA HIS A 502 0.42 -6.57 -15.30
C HIS A 502 1.81 -6.51 -15.92
N TYR A 503 1.90 -5.89 -17.11
CA TYR A 503 3.16 -5.51 -17.73
C TYR A 503 3.46 -4.05 -17.43
N TYR A 504 4.72 -3.77 -17.15
CA TYR A 504 5.30 -2.44 -16.97
C TYR A 504 6.32 -2.23 -18.07
N TYR A 505 6.30 -1.10 -18.74
CA TYR A 505 7.29 -0.81 -19.78
C TYR A 505 7.81 0.63 -19.67
N ALA A 506 9.08 0.78 -19.97
CA ALA A 506 9.76 2.07 -20.00
C ALA A 506 9.82 2.60 -21.43
N TYR A 507 9.67 3.93 -21.58
CA TYR A 507 9.68 4.62 -22.87
C TYR A 507 10.28 6.02 -22.75
N ASP A 508 10.88 6.53 -23.86
CA ASP A 508 11.66 7.78 -23.84
C ASP A 508 10.90 9.03 -24.26
N ASN A 509 9.88 8.96 -25.10
CA ASN A 509 9.18 10.13 -25.57
C ASN A 509 7.66 10.05 -25.34
N PRO A 510 7.09 10.86 -24.42
CA PRO A 510 7.71 11.95 -23.63
C PRO A 510 8.56 11.49 -22.44
N GLY A 511 8.80 10.20 -22.27
CA GLY A 511 9.59 9.57 -21.21
C GLY A 511 8.78 9.21 -19.97
N GLY A 512 8.98 7.99 -19.49
CA GLY A 512 8.31 7.49 -18.31
C GLY A 512 8.20 5.98 -18.21
N VAL A 513 7.36 5.54 -17.28
CA VAL A 513 6.96 4.14 -17.13
C VAL A 513 5.44 4.07 -17.22
N ALA A 514 4.95 3.11 -17.99
CA ALA A 514 3.53 2.80 -18.09
C ALA A 514 3.24 1.39 -17.58
N ILE A 515 2.01 1.18 -17.14
CA ILE A 515 1.42 -0.11 -16.79
C ILE A 515 0.34 -0.46 -17.80
N MET A 516 0.19 -1.75 -18.11
CA MET A 516 -0.89 -2.26 -18.96
C MET A 516 -1.30 -3.67 -18.53
N ASN A 517 -2.50 -4.09 -18.94
CA ASN A 517 -2.93 -5.47 -18.80
C ASN A 517 -2.07 -6.41 -19.66
N THR A 518 -2.12 -7.72 -19.36
CA THR A 518 -1.35 -8.73 -20.11
C THR A 518 -1.83 -8.96 -21.55
N ASP A 519 -2.95 -8.37 -21.95
CA ASP A 519 -3.46 -8.33 -23.33
C ASP A 519 -3.11 -7.02 -24.07
N GLY A 520 -2.37 -6.12 -23.42
CA GLY A 520 -1.99 -4.81 -23.95
C GLY A 520 -3.03 -3.70 -23.73
N SER A 521 -4.18 -4.02 -23.16
CA SER A 521 -5.23 -3.03 -22.89
C SER A 521 -4.93 -2.14 -21.68
N ASN A 522 -5.61 -1.00 -21.58
CA ASN A 522 -5.55 -0.06 -20.45
C ASN A 522 -4.13 0.45 -20.13
N ALA A 523 -3.33 0.73 -21.15
CA ALA A 523 -2.00 1.30 -20.94
C ALA A 523 -2.11 2.71 -20.32
N THR A 524 -1.47 2.91 -19.16
CA THR A 524 -1.52 4.18 -18.41
C THR A 524 -0.14 4.54 -17.88
N GLN A 525 0.27 5.79 -18.04
CA GLN A 525 1.52 6.28 -17.46
C GLN A 525 1.44 6.36 -15.93
N ILE A 526 2.38 5.73 -15.25
CA ILE A 526 2.48 5.74 -13.77
C ILE A 526 3.66 6.57 -13.24
N ILE A 527 4.73 6.70 -14.01
CA ILE A 527 5.90 7.53 -13.67
C ILE A 527 6.23 8.41 -14.87
N SER A 528 6.32 9.73 -14.67
CA SER A 528 6.73 10.68 -15.69
C SER A 528 8.23 10.96 -15.67
N ALA A 529 8.80 11.34 -16.81
CA ALA A 529 10.22 11.73 -16.92
C ALA A 529 10.62 12.86 -15.96
N SER A 530 9.70 13.77 -15.64
CA SER A 530 9.96 14.87 -14.71
C SER A 530 10.31 14.41 -13.29
N LYS A 531 9.91 13.19 -12.91
CA LYS A 531 10.30 12.57 -11.63
C LYS A 531 11.71 11.96 -11.65
N MET A 532 12.37 11.91 -12.79
CA MET A 532 13.69 11.30 -13.02
C MET A 532 14.72 12.34 -13.49
N MET A 533 14.72 13.54 -12.93
CA MET A 533 15.55 14.67 -13.35
C MET A 533 16.82 14.88 -12.53
N ALA A 534 17.18 13.97 -11.62
CA ALA A 534 18.43 14.06 -10.88
C ALA A 534 19.61 13.84 -11.85
N GLY A 535 20.30 14.92 -12.23
CA GLY A 535 21.46 14.85 -13.14
C GLY A 535 21.37 15.74 -14.37
N GLY A 536 20.23 16.37 -14.63
CA GLY A 536 20.09 17.41 -15.66
C GLY A 536 20.22 16.94 -17.11
N GLY A 537 20.07 15.62 -17.36
CA GLY A 537 20.28 15.03 -18.69
C GLY A 537 19.01 14.84 -19.49
N THR A 538 19.19 14.84 -20.82
CA THR A 538 18.22 14.34 -21.83
C THR A 538 18.38 12.84 -22.06
N ASP A 539 19.01 12.13 -21.12
CA ASP A 539 19.40 10.73 -21.28
C ASP A 539 18.18 9.82 -21.34
N GLU A 540 18.31 8.77 -22.14
CA GLU A 540 17.28 7.76 -22.38
C GLU A 540 17.02 6.91 -21.12
N ILE A 541 15.81 6.34 -21.02
CA ILE A 541 15.48 5.34 -20.01
C ILE A 541 15.91 3.98 -20.54
N GLU A 542 16.94 3.41 -19.94
CA GLU A 542 17.63 2.23 -20.43
C GLU A 542 17.11 0.91 -19.84
N GLY A 543 16.43 0.96 -18.72
CA GLY A 543 16.00 -0.26 -18.06
C GLY A 543 14.92 -0.09 -17.02
N LEU A 544 14.15 -1.15 -16.85
CA LEU A 544 13.04 -1.22 -15.91
C LEU A 544 13.02 -2.59 -15.22
N SER A 545 12.80 -2.59 -13.92
CA SER A 545 12.47 -3.80 -13.15
C SER A 545 11.45 -3.48 -12.09
N VAL A 546 10.46 -4.34 -11.90
CA VAL A 546 9.40 -4.17 -10.90
C VAL A 546 9.40 -5.33 -9.93
N THR A 547 9.34 -5.00 -8.65
CA THR A 547 9.29 -5.96 -7.54
C THR A 547 8.08 -5.66 -6.65
N ASN A 548 7.86 -6.47 -5.64
CA ASN A 548 6.82 -6.23 -4.63
C ASN A 548 7.01 -4.94 -3.81
N SER A 549 8.18 -4.33 -3.88
CA SER A 549 8.51 -3.16 -3.05
C SER A 549 8.82 -1.91 -3.86
N ASN A 550 9.36 -2.04 -5.07
CA ASN A 550 9.86 -0.91 -5.84
C ASN A 550 9.69 -1.10 -7.34
N VAL A 551 9.54 0.03 -8.03
CA VAL A 551 9.80 0.17 -9.46
C VAL A 551 11.19 0.76 -9.61
N TYR A 552 12.08 0.00 -10.22
CA TYR A 552 13.45 0.43 -10.52
C TYR A 552 13.52 0.92 -11.96
N VAL A 553 14.07 2.10 -12.16
CA VAL A 553 14.26 2.71 -13.50
C VAL A 553 15.71 3.14 -13.62
N LEU A 554 16.37 2.69 -14.68
CA LEU A 554 17.71 3.13 -15.03
C LEU A 554 17.64 4.23 -16.10
N ARG A 555 18.28 5.37 -15.84
CA ARG A 555 18.36 6.50 -16.77
C ARG A 555 19.69 7.21 -16.63
N GLY A 556 20.49 7.26 -17.69
CA GLY A 556 21.76 7.98 -17.73
C GLY A 556 22.75 7.62 -16.62
N GLY A 557 22.87 6.34 -16.24
CA GLY A 557 23.70 5.88 -15.13
C GLY A 557 23.17 6.18 -13.74
N TYR A 558 21.94 6.68 -13.63
CA TYR A 558 21.24 6.88 -12.37
C TYR A 558 20.14 5.84 -12.23
N LEU A 559 20.15 5.12 -11.12
CA LEU A 559 19.12 4.18 -10.72
C LEU A 559 18.11 4.91 -9.84
N TYR A 560 16.90 5.04 -10.34
CA TYR A 560 15.75 5.59 -9.61
C TYR A 560 14.94 4.45 -9.01
N MET A 561 14.69 4.51 -7.71
CA MET A 561 13.86 3.55 -7.01
C MET A 561 12.59 4.27 -6.53
N PHE A 562 11.49 3.99 -7.18
CA PHE A 562 10.18 4.45 -6.76
C PHE A 562 9.53 3.38 -5.90
N PRO A 563 8.93 3.74 -4.76
CA PRO A 563 8.11 2.79 -4.02
C PRO A 563 7.05 2.19 -4.94
N PHE A 564 6.88 0.87 -4.92
CA PHE A 564 5.86 0.22 -5.73
C PHE A 564 4.49 0.58 -5.18
N GLN A 565 3.70 1.28 -5.98
CA GLN A 565 2.28 1.50 -5.75
C GLN A 565 1.55 0.59 -6.72
N ALA A 566 0.95 -0.49 -6.25
CA ALA A 566 0.09 -1.31 -7.10
C ALA A 566 -1.00 -0.41 -7.70
N ALA A 567 -1.16 -0.50 -9.00
CA ALA A 567 -2.11 0.30 -9.77
C ALA A 567 -3.56 -0.09 -9.44
#